data_62341546e439b030b52afae5bdccd17e
#
_entry.id   62341546e439b030b52afae5bdccd17e
#
_cell.length_a   1.000
_cell.length_b   1.000
_cell.length_c   1.000
_cell.angle_alpha   90.00
_cell.angle_beta   90.00
_cell.angle_gamma   90.00
#
_symmetry.space_group_name_H-M   'P 1'
#
loop_
_entity.id
_entity.type
_entity.pdbx_description
1 polymer ?
#
loop_
_entity_poly.entity_id
_entity_poly.type
_entity_poly.pdbx_seq_one_letter_code
_entity_poly.pdbx_strand_id
1 'polypeptide(L)'
;MTPRKLLLVTYAFPPFGGISVQRVLNFAKYLPDLGIEVHVLTARNAASPVRDESLLDHIPPGVHVHRTFTPEPPFYLRKRVWEMFFGGRSKTDRPGTPPGRFSSRVKDLIRRPLTPDPQVLWKSFAVRAGERIIRRYGIDTVMTTAPPFSVLMTGIELKRRCPEVRLVSDFRDEWLRFMLTDFDFYSSERGRLQAEAIERKTIEISDLVLAVTESSLSEIRSRYPEQPDRKWAMVPNGYDPGSIAAAPPPPRRPDGRMIVGHMGTAYSTASPRFYLDAVDRLPSDIRANIETRFIGRIAETETSIFDHRLSPVRLLGFQPQKEALRLAAECDYLLLTMTNDFSLPGKLFEYLALGRPVLALSPSGGEVDRLLAATRGGWCTPHDDGAAVERLLLNAWARLQDGPAPFDPDWEEIRRYERPRLAGWLHRELVARLG
;
A
#
# COMPACT_ATOMS: atom_id res chain seq x y z
N MET A 1 10.62 -14.46 26.21
CA MET A 1 11.86 -13.67 26.03
C MET A 1 11.59 -12.55 25.05
N THR A 2 11.90 -11.32 25.40
CA THR A 2 11.80 -10.19 24.47
C THR A 2 12.64 -10.45 23.22
N PRO A 3 12.12 -10.26 21.99
CA PRO A 3 12.92 -10.37 20.78
C PRO A 3 14.12 -9.42 20.85
N ARG A 4 15.30 -9.95 20.60
CA ARG A 4 16.56 -9.16 20.59
C ARG A 4 17.13 -8.99 19.21
N LYS A 5 16.91 -9.97 18.32
CA LYS A 5 17.45 -9.99 16.98
C LYS A 5 16.38 -10.39 15.98
N LEU A 6 16.03 -9.46 15.12
CA LEU A 6 14.92 -9.57 14.16
C LEU A 6 15.45 -9.69 12.74
N LEU A 7 15.04 -10.73 12.01
CA LEU A 7 15.20 -10.83 10.56
C LEU A 7 13.92 -10.40 9.84
N LEU A 8 13.94 -9.22 9.23
CA LEU A 8 12.88 -8.75 8.33
C LEU A 8 13.08 -9.35 6.94
N VAL A 9 12.14 -10.17 6.48
CA VAL A 9 12.16 -10.77 5.15
C VAL A 9 11.17 -10.03 4.26
N THR A 10 11.69 -9.32 3.26
CA THR A 10 10.91 -8.55 2.30
C THR A 10 11.49 -8.68 0.91
N TYR A 11 10.63 -8.75 -0.11
CA TYR A 11 11.11 -8.88 -1.48
C TYR A 11 11.81 -7.60 -1.99
N ALA A 12 11.24 -6.43 -1.71
CA ALA A 12 11.79 -5.13 -2.12
C ALA A 12 12.23 -4.32 -0.89
N PHE A 13 13.42 -3.70 -1.00
CA PHE A 13 14.00 -2.80 0.00
C PHE A 13 14.85 -1.76 -0.73
N PRO A 14 15.17 -0.56 -0.17
CA PRO A 14 15.99 0.42 -0.89
C PRO A 14 17.21 -0.18 -1.58
N PRO A 15 17.56 0.23 -2.81
CA PRO A 15 17.10 1.42 -3.54
C PRO A 15 15.80 1.24 -4.34
N PHE A 16 15.06 0.16 -4.13
CA PHE A 16 13.70 0.06 -4.67
C PHE A 16 12.77 0.97 -3.87
N GLY A 17 11.86 1.67 -4.56
CA GLY A 17 10.92 2.61 -3.97
C GLY A 17 9.48 2.08 -3.98
N GLY A 18 8.58 2.95 -3.59
CA GLY A 18 7.15 2.69 -3.51
C GLY A 18 6.68 2.39 -2.08
N ILE A 19 5.36 2.43 -1.91
CA ILE A 19 4.73 2.37 -0.59
C ILE A 19 5.02 1.06 0.15
N SER A 20 5.20 -0.04 -0.59
CA SER A 20 5.53 -1.35 -0.05
C SER A 20 6.87 -1.40 0.68
N VAL A 21 7.81 -0.53 0.30
CA VAL A 21 9.15 -0.45 0.90
C VAL A 21 9.13 0.35 2.19
N GLN A 22 8.29 1.38 2.25
CA GLN A 22 8.27 2.34 3.36
C GLN A 22 7.99 1.70 4.72
N ARG A 23 7.07 0.73 4.81
CA ARG A 23 6.76 0.06 6.08
C ARG A 23 7.97 -0.66 6.67
N VAL A 24 8.64 -1.48 5.85
CA VAL A 24 9.80 -2.27 6.30
C VAL A 24 11.00 -1.37 6.57
N LEU A 25 11.24 -0.38 5.72
CA LEU A 25 12.30 0.60 5.92
C LEU A 25 12.14 1.32 7.26
N ASN A 26 10.92 1.73 7.62
CA ASN A 26 10.68 2.42 8.87
C ASN A 26 10.79 1.50 10.08
N PHE A 27 10.37 0.23 10.00
CA PHE A 27 10.67 -0.73 11.06
C PHE A 27 12.18 -0.94 11.22
N ALA A 28 12.90 -1.07 10.10
CA ALA A 28 14.36 -1.17 10.15
C ALA A 28 15.03 0.08 10.73
N LYS A 29 14.44 1.27 10.49
CA LYS A 29 14.94 2.56 10.99
C LYS A 29 14.74 2.74 12.48
N TYR A 30 13.58 2.38 13.02
CA TYR A 30 13.18 2.76 14.38
C TYR A 30 13.23 1.63 15.42
N LEU A 31 13.23 0.36 15.03
CA LEU A 31 13.34 -0.74 15.99
C LEU A 31 14.72 -0.83 16.68
N PRO A 32 15.84 -0.44 16.06
CA PRO A 32 17.12 -0.38 16.75
C PRO A 32 17.13 0.54 17.95
N ASP A 33 16.42 1.67 17.92
CA ASP A 33 16.27 2.61 19.05
C ASP A 33 15.54 1.99 20.25
N LEU A 34 14.83 0.87 20.02
CA LEU A 34 14.12 0.09 21.04
C LEU A 34 14.92 -1.16 21.49
N GLY A 35 16.19 -1.25 21.11
CA GLY A 35 17.10 -2.33 21.51
C GLY A 35 16.99 -3.62 20.71
N ILE A 36 16.39 -3.58 19.51
CA ILE A 36 16.32 -4.73 18.59
C ILE A 36 17.42 -4.62 17.55
N GLU A 37 18.31 -5.63 17.46
CA GLU A 37 19.24 -5.76 16.35
C GLU A 37 18.47 -6.20 15.10
N VAL A 38 18.53 -5.38 14.04
CA VAL A 38 17.71 -5.59 12.83
C VAL A 38 18.57 -6.06 11.67
N HIS A 39 18.19 -7.21 11.13
CA HIS A 39 18.69 -7.74 9.87
C HIS A 39 17.55 -7.67 8.82
N VAL A 40 17.89 -7.32 7.58
CA VAL A 40 16.94 -7.29 6.46
C VAL A 40 17.41 -8.26 5.39
N LEU A 41 16.57 -9.21 5.02
CA LEU A 41 16.79 -10.09 3.87
C LEU A 41 15.91 -9.67 2.71
N THR A 42 16.52 -9.31 1.57
CA THR A 42 15.81 -8.80 0.41
C THR A 42 16.40 -9.28 -0.92
N ALA A 43 15.66 -9.15 -2.02
CA ALA A 43 16.16 -9.45 -3.36
C ALA A 43 17.13 -8.35 -3.83
N ARG A 44 18.28 -8.76 -4.41
CA ARG A 44 19.27 -7.84 -4.96
C ARG A 44 18.79 -7.16 -6.24
N ASN A 45 18.08 -7.89 -7.06
CA ASN A 45 17.60 -7.51 -8.39
C ASN A 45 16.07 -7.63 -8.49
N ALA A 46 15.36 -7.14 -7.44
CA ALA A 46 13.90 -7.18 -7.42
C ALA A 46 13.29 -6.54 -8.66
N ALA A 47 12.28 -7.17 -9.24
CA ALA A 47 11.55 -6.65 -10.37
C ALA A 47 10.54 -5.58 -9.92
N SER A 48 11.03 -4.42 -9.50
CA SER A 48 10.22 -3.27 -9.09
C SER A 48 10.22 -2.19 -10.16
N PRO A 49 9.06 -1.58 -10.46
CA PRO A 49 8.96 -0.50 -11.45
C PRO A 49 9.49 0.84 -10.94
N VAL A 50 9.69 0.97 -9.62
CA VAL A 50 10.11 2.22 -8.98
C VAL A 50 11.46 2.02 -8.34
N ARG A 51 12.39 2.94 -8.61
CA ARG A 51 13.70 3.01 -7.98
C ARG A 51 13.91 4.39 -7.41
N ASP A 52 14.37 4.47 -6.16
CA ASP A 52 14.61 5.71 -5.43
C ASP A 52 15.87 5.54 -4.57
N GLU A 53 16.98 6.05 -5.08
CA GLU A 53 18.28 5.95 -4.42
C GLU A 53 18.34 6.78 -3.12
N SER A 54 17.53 7.83 -2.99
CA SER A 54 17.50 8.66 -1.78
C SER A 54 17.06 7.88 -0.53
N LEU A 55 16.35 6.78 -0.71
CA LEU A 55 15.93 5.93 0.40
C LEU A 55 17.11 5.17 1.07
N LEU A 56 18.25 5.08 0.41
CA LEU A 56 19.46 4.46 1.01
C LEU A 56 19.96 5.25 2.22
N ASP A 57 19.84 6.57 2.19
CA ASP A 57 20.25 7.48 3.28
C ASP A 57 19.38 7.30 4.54
N HIS A 58 18.21 6.68 4.39
CA HIS A 58 17.30 6.40 5.50
C HIS A 58 17.59 5.08 6.22
N ILE A 59 18.57 4.29 5.77
CA ILE A 59 18.97 3.03 6.42
C ILE A 59 20.01 3.36 7.50
N PRO A 60 19.71 3.14 8.79
CA PRO A 60 20.69 3.38 9.85
C PRO A 60 21.94 2.49 9.71
N PRO A 61 23.13 2.97 10.10
CA PRO A 61 24.37 2.19 10.01
C PRO A 61 24.36 0.85 10.75
N GLY A 62 23.53 0.72 11.79
CA GLY A 62 23.39 -0.52 12.58
C GLY A 62 22.47 -1.58 11.96
N VAL A 63 21.84 -1.30 10.81
CA VAL A 63 20.96 -2.25 10.13
C VAL A 63 21.75 -3.11 9.13
N HIS A 64 21.69 -4.42 9.29
CA HIS A 64 22.40 -5.38 8.44
C HIS A 64 21.55 -5.80 7.24
N VAL A 65 21.87 -5.29 6.04
CA VAL A 65 21.09 -5.61 4.82
C VAL A 65 21.75 -6.74 4.02
N HIS A 66 21.06 -7.87 3.92
CA HIS A 66 21.45 -9.05 3.17
C HIS A 66 20.68 -9.15 1.85
N ARG A 67 21.38 -9.18 0.73
CA ARG A 67 20.79 -9.19 -0.61
C ARG A 67 21.09 -10.49 -1.34
N THR A 68 20.03 -11.16 -1.83
CA THR A 68 20.14 -12.39 -2.59
C THR A 68 19.62 -12.23 -4.00
N PHE A 69 20.14 -13.04 -4.90
CA PHE A 69 19.69 -13.05 -6.30
C PHE A 69 18.27 -13.60 -6.41
N THR A 70 17.48 -13.06 -7.35
CA THR A 70 16.25 -13.68 -7.85
C THR A 70 16.38 -13.93 -9.35
N PRO A 71 16.00 -15.12 -9.86
CA PRO A 71 16.02 -15.42 -11.30
C PRO A 71 14.86 -14.77 -12.07
N GLU A 72 14.14 -13.87 -11.43
CA GLU A 72 13.02 -13.17 -12.02
C GLU A 72 13.48 -12.21 -13.12
N PRO A 73 12.84 -12.21 -14.31
CA PRO A 73 13.17 -11.25 -15.36
C PRO A 73 12.91 -9.80 -14.90
N PRO A 74 13.67 -8.83 -15.42
CA PRO A 74 13.40 -7.42 -15.17
C PRO A 74 11.93 -7.04 -15.46
N PHE A 75 11.40 -6.09 -14.70
CA PHE A 75 9.98 -5.71 -14.75
C PHE A 75 9.46 -5.44 -16.16
N TYR A 76 10.19 -4.66 -16.98
CA TYR A 76 9.80 -4.33 -18.34
C TYR A 76 9.76 -5.56 -19.29
N LEU A 77 10.69 -6.50 -19.11
CA LEU A 77 10.72 -7.74 -19.89
C LEU A 77 9.56 -8.65 -19.48
N ARG A 78 9.31 -8.75 -18.16
CA ARG A 78 8.17 -9.50 -17.62
C ARG A 78 6.86 -8.93 -18.12
N LYS A 79 6.68 -7.59 -18.13
CA LYS A 79 5.49 -6.92 -18.68
C LYS A 79 5.30 -7.28 -20.15
N ARG A 80 6.34 -7.16 -20.99
CA ARG A 80 6.27 -7.55 -22.43
C ARG A 80 5.92 -9.02 -22.64
N VAL A 81 6.58 -9.91 -21.91
CA VAL A 81 6.32 -11.35 -21.99
C VAL A 81 4.88 -11.64 -21.52
N TRP A 82 4.45 -11.03 -20.43
CA TRP A 82 3.09 -11.17 -19.93
C TRP A 82 2.05 -10.69 -20.96
N GLU A 83 2.23 -9.51 -21.54
CA GLU A 83 1.38 -8.98 -22.59
C GLU A 83 1.34 -9.89 -23.83
N MET A 84 2.50 -10.42 -24.24
CA MET A 84 2.62 -11.29 -25.39
C MET A 84 1.91 -12.64 -25.17
N PHE A 85 2.03 -13.23 -23.99
CA PHE A 85 1.52 -14.58 -23.71
C PHE A 85 0.15 -14.60 -23.04
N PHE A 86 -0.16 -13.58 -22.25
CA PHE A 86 -1.35 -13.52 -21.41
C PHE A 86 -2.24 -12.31 -21.70
N GLY A 87 -1.83 -11.40 -22.57
CA GLY A 87 -2.62 -10.26 -23.00
C GLY A 87 -3.99 -10.76 -23.51
N GLY A 88 -4.93 -10.86 -22.59
CA GLY A 88 -6.32 -11.11 -22.87
C GLY A 88 -6.99 -9.78 -23.20
N ARG A 89 -8.12 -9.80 -23.91
CA ARG A 89 -8.95 -8.62 -24.16
C ARG A 89 -9.16 -7.86 -22.85
N SER A 90 -8.55 -6.71 -22.74
CA SER A 90 -9.04 -5.69 -21.82
C SER A 90 -10.48 -5.37 -22.22
N LYS A 91 -11.35 -5.03 -21.30
CA LYS A 91 -12.71 -4.53 -21.62
C LYS A 91 -12.69 -3.29 -22.55
N THR A 92 -11.48 -2.74 -22.80
CA THR A 92 -11.19 -1.59 -23.66
C THR A 92 -10.61 -1.96 -25.03
N ASP A 93 -10.39 -3.25 -25.34
CA ASP A 93 -9.86 -3.66 -26.64
C ASP A 93 -10.88 -3.43 -27.76
N ARG A 94 -10.41 -2.80 -28.84
CA ARG A 94 -11.21 -2.55 -30.05
C ARG A 94 -11.71 -3.88 -30.64
N PRO A 95 -12.93 -3.93 -31.22
CA PRO A 95 -13.41 -5.09 -31.97
C PRO A 95 -12.42 -5.42 -33.08
N GLY A 96 -11.79 -6.60 -33.05
CA GLY A 96 -10.81 -7.05 -34.03
C GLY A 96 -9.44 -7.44 -33.48
N THR A 97 -9.13 -7.22 -32.22
CA THR A 97 -7.87 -7.71 -31.63
C THR A 97 -7.93 -9.24 -31.50
N PRO A 98 -6.97 -9.99 -32.09
CA PRO A 98 -6.99 -11.44 -32.00
C PRO A 98 -6.82 -11.91 -30.55
N PRO A 99 -7.55 -12.94 -30.10
CA PRO A 99 -7.37 -13.50 -28.75
C PRO A 99 -5.96 -14.04 -28.62
N GLY A 100 -5.38 -13.85 -27.41
CA GLY A 100 -4.01 -14.29 -27.11
C GLY A 100 -3.76 -15.73 -27.58
N ARG A 101 -2.62 -15.98 -28.17
CA ARG A 101 -2.21 -17.18 -28.94
C ARG A 101 -2.31 -18.53 -28.24
N PHE A 102 -2.65 -18.58 -26.93
CA PHE A 102 -2.66 -19.82 -26.18
C PHE A 102 -4.00 -20.12 -25.51
N SER A 103 -4.37 -21.40 -25.50
CA SER A 103 -5.55 -21.90 -24.80
C SER A 103 -5.42 -21.65 -23.28
N SER A 104 -6.55 -21.58 -22.56
CA SER A 104 -6.57 -21.42 -21.10
C SER A 104 -5.70 -22.44 -20.38
N ARG A 105 -5.67 -23.69 -20.86
CA ARG A 105 -4.84 -24.79 -20.29
C ARG A 105 -3.33 -24.52 -20.38
N VAL A 106 -2.84 -23.93 -21.47
CA VAL A 106 -1.42 -23.58 -21.63
C VAL A 106 -1.07 -22.39 -20.72
N LYS A 107 -1.95 -21.41 -20.63
CA LYS A 107 -1.81 -20.29 -19.69
C LYS A 107 -1.70 -20.78 -18.26
N ASP A 108 -2.56 -21.70 -17.84
CA ASP A 108 -2.53 -22.29 -16.52
C ASP A 108 -1.27 -23.12 -16.24
N LEU A 109 -0.77 -23.85 -17.23
CA LEU A 109 0.47 -24.61 -17.08
C LEU A 109 1.69 -23.71 -16.84
N ILE A 110 1.77 -22.57 -17.54
CA ILE A 110 2.85 -21.57 -17.36
C ILE A 110 2.71 -20.82 -16.03
N ARG A 111 1.47 -20.54 -15.57
CA ARG A 111 1.20 -19.86 -14.30
C ARG A 111 1.50 -20.74 -13.07
N ARG A 112 1.35 -22.04 -13.20
CA ARG A 112 1.51 -23.02 -12.10
C ARG A 112 2.78 -22.83 -11.24
N PRO A 113 4.00 -22.76 -11.81
CA PRO A 113 5.22 -22.59 -11.04
C PRO A 113 5.39 -21.20 -10.46
N LEU A 114 4.56 -20.22 -10.88
CA LEU A 114 4.62 -18.82 -10.46
C LEU A 114 3.54 -18.46 -9.43
N THR A 115 2.89 -19.44 -8.81
CA THR A 115 1.89 -19.22 -7.76
C THR A 115 2.58 -19.16 -6.38
N PRO A 116 2.20 -18.20 -5.51
CA PRO A 116 1.08 -17.24 -5.57
C PRO A 116 1.37 -16.00 -6.41
N ASP A 117 2.61 -15.71 -6.69
CA ASP A 117 3.08 -14.58 -7.49
C ASP A 117 4.44 -14.92 -8.12
N PRO A 118 4.90 -14.21 -9.17
CA PRO A 118 6.17 -14.48 -9.82
C PRO A 118 7.40 -14.40 -8.91
N GLN A 119 7.28 -13.68 -7.80
CA GLN A 119 8.33 -13.52 -6.79
C GLN A 119 8.61 -14.82 -6.03
N VAL A 120 7.79 -15.85 -6.21
CA VAL A 120 8.04 -17.23 -5.68
C VAL A 120 9.38 -17.78 -6.16
N LEU A 121 9.90 -17.33 -7.29
CA LEU A 121 11.21 -17.71 -7.81
C LEU A 121 12.35 -17.30 -6.85
N TRP A 122 12.16 -16.26 -6.06
CA TRP A 122 13.11 -15.82 -5.04
C TRP A 122 13.17 -16.76 -3.82
N LYS A 123 12.10 -17.47 -3.52
CA LYS A 123 11.93 -18.27 -2.28
C LYS A 123 13.14 -19.15 -1.96
N SER A 124 13.64 -19.92 -2.92
CA SER A 124 14.75 -20.86 -2.67
C SER A 124 16.04 -20.15 -2.27
N PHE A 125 16.31 -19.00 -2.83
CA PHE A 125 17.47 -18.16 -2.49
C PHE A 125 17.29 -17.49 -1.13
N ALA A 126 16.11 -16.97 -0.87
CA ALA A 126 15.75 -16.34 0.40
C ALA A 126 15.83 -17.33 1.57
N VAL A 127 15.29 -18.53 1.41
CA VAL A 127 15.33 -19.58 2.44
C VAL A 127 16.77 -19.99 2.78
N ARG A 128 17.62 -20.26 1.76
CA ARG A 128 19.02 -20.63 2.01
C ARG A 128 19.81 -19.52 2.70
N ALA A 129 19.60 -18.29 2.30
CA ALA A 129 20.25 -17.15 2.92
C ALA A 129 19.70 -16.88 4.32
N GLY A 130 18.38 -16.92 4.49
CA GLY A 130 17.72 -16.71 5.79
C GLY A 130 18.16 -17.73 6.83
N GLU A 131 18.21 -19.01 6.49
CA GLU A 131 18.71 -20.07 7.38
C GLU A 131 20.17 -19.80 7.81
N ARG A 132 21.05 -19.39 6.87
CA ARG A 132 22.44 -19.04 7.18
C ARG A 132 22.53 -17.82 8.09
N ILE A 133 21.71 -16.80 7.86
CA ILE A 133 21.66 -15.58 8.67
C ILE A 133 21.17 -15.93 10.08
N ILE A 134 20.09 -16.69 10.22
CA ILE A 134 19.54 -17.12 11.50
C ILE A 134 20.64 -17.80 12.34
N ARG A 135 21.31 -18.79 11.78
CA ARG A 135 22.36 -19.54 12.49
C ARG A 135 23.60 -18.71 12.80
N ARG A 136 24.02 -17.85 11.86
CA ARG A 136 25.24 -17.05 11.99
C ARG A 136 25.13 -15.97 13.05
N TYR A 137 23.96 -15.28 13.09
CA TYR A 137 23.76 -14.11 13.95
C TYR A 137 22.91 -14.41 15.19
N GLY A 138 22.42 -15.65 15.32
CA GLY A 138 21.55 -16.02 16.44
C GLY A 138 20.22 -15.27 16.43
N ILE A 139 19.60 -15.17 15.24
CA ILE A 139 18.28 -14.54 15.10
C ILE A 139 17.25 -15.32 15.90
N ASP A 140 16.50 -14.65 16.74
CA ASP A 140 15.44 -15.24 17.55
C ASP A 140 14.02 -15.05 16.94
N THR A 141 13.86 -14.04 16.07
CA THR A 141 12.58 -13.70 15.48
C THR A 141 12.72 -13.42 13.97
N VAL A 142 11.86 -14.02 13.18
CA VAL A 142 11.73 -13.78 11.74
C VAL A 142 10.40 -13.12 11.47
N MET A 143 10.40 -11.98 10.78
CA MET A 143 9.18 -11.30 10.34
C MET A 143 9.13 -11.29 8.82
N THR A 144 8.09 -11.90 8.24
CA THR A 144 7.79 -11.84 6.81
C THR A 144 6.71 -10.81 6.54
N THR A 145 6.86 -10.00 5.51
CA THR A 145 5.88 -8.97 5.17
C THR A 145 5.37 -9.13 3.73
N ALA A 146 4.09 -9.26 3.56
CA ALA A 146 3.42 -9.50 2.30
C ALA A 146 2.42 -8.37 1.95
N PRO A 147 2.22 -8.06 0.67
CA PRO A 147 2.73 -8.70 -0.55
C PRO A 147 4.20 -8.38 -0.89
N PRO A 148 4.89 -9.18 -1.75
CA PRO A 148 4.37 -10.38 -2.45
C PRO A 148 4.07 -11.51 -1.47
N PHE A 149 3.02 -12.30 -1.76
CA PHE A 149 2.57 -13.35 -0.83
C PHE A 149 3.48 -14.59 -0.81
N SER A 150 4.29 -14.78 -1.85
CA SER A 150 5.35 -15.80 -1.85
C SER A 150 6.39 -15.61 -0.74
N VAL A 151 6.52 -14.41 -0.16
CA VAL A 151 7.37 -14.16 1.01
C VAL A 151 6.90 -14.93 2.24
N LEU A 152 5.58 -15.13 2.40
CA LEU A 152 5.02 -15.96 3.47
C LEU A 152 5.52 -17.41 3.38
N MET A 153 5.63 -17.95 2.15
CA MET A 153 6.19 -19.29 1.94
C MET A 153 7.67 -19.38 2.37
N THR A 154 8.42 -18.29 2.27
CA THR A 154 9.77 -18.20 2.80
C THR A 154 9.75 -18.31 4.33
N GLY A 155 8.84 -17.59 4.99
CA GLY A 155 8.66 -17.69 6.45
C GLY A 155 8.30 -19.09 6.92
N ILE A 156 7.35 -19.75 6.25
CA ILE A 156 6.95 -21.14 6.53
C ILE A 156 8.20 -22.07 6.47
N GLU A 157 8.98 -21.95 5.42
CA GLU A 157 10.14 -22.83 5.23
C GLU A 157 11.28 -22.52 6.22
N LEU A 158 11.48 -21.25 6.57
CA LEU A 158 12.46 -20.86 7.59
C LEU A 158 12.06 -21.40 8.97
N LYS A 159 10.79 -21.27 9.38
CA LYS A 159 10.29 -21.83 10.64
C LYS A 159 10.43 -23.35 10.69
N ARG A 160 10.22 -24.03 9.56
CA ARG A 160 10.39 -25.49 9.45
C ARG A 160 11.83 -25.92 9.63
N ARG A 161 12.81 -25.13 9.11
CA ARG A 161 14.26 -25.44 9.17
C ARG A 161 14.93 -24.98 10.46
N CYS A 162 14.38 -23.96 11.06
CA CYS A 162 14.82 -23.34 12.30
C CYS A 162 13.61 -23.22 13.25
N PRO A 163 13.17 -24.34 13.86
CA PRO A 163 11.94 -24.37 14.66
C PRO A 163 12.01 -23.46 15.91
N GLU A 164 13.23 -23.17 16.37
CA GLU A 164 13.51 -22.30 17.52
C GLU A 164 13.15 -20.83 17.29
N VAL A 165 13.16 -20.35 16.05
CA VAL A 165 12.82 -18.95 15.77
C VAL A 165 11.31 -18.72 15.91
N ARG A 166 10.94 -17.52 16.33
CA ARG A 166 9.56 -17.07 16.30
C ARG A 166 9.23 -16.49 14.93
N LEU A 167 8.09 -16.88 14.38
CA LEU A 167 7.64 -16.39 13.08
C LEU A 167 6.52 -15.37 13.25
N VAL A 168 6.75 -14.17 12.74
CA VAL A 168 5.76 -13.10 12.60
C VAL A 168 5.38 -12.96 11.13
N SER A 169 4.11 -13.06 10.81
CA SER A 169 3.61 -12.87 9.45
C SER A 169 2.79 -11.59 9.36
N ASP A 170 3.29 -10.60 8.60
CA ASP A 170 2.70 -9.26 8.43
C ASP A 170 1.93 -9.20 7.10
N PHE A 171 0.61 -9.19 7.20
CA PHE A 171 -0.31 -9.03 6.09
C PHE A 171 -0.62 -7.55 5.91
N ARG A 172 0.07 -6.90 4.97
CA ARG A 172 -0.17 -5.48 4.66
C ARG A 172 -1.45 -5.26 3.86
N ASP A 173 -1.87 -6.28 3.14
CA ASP A 173 -3.13 -6.32 2.43
C ASP A 173 -3.87 -7.60 2.80
N GLU A 174 -5.19 -7.53 2.92
CA GLU A 174 -6.02 -8.70 3.12
C GLU A 174 -6.00 -9.53 1.83
N TRP A 175 -5.36 -10.70 1.88
CA TRP A 175 -4.98 -11.43 0.68
C TRP A 175 -6.18 -11.98 -0.10
N LEU A 176 -6.99 -12.79 0.57
CA LEU A 176 -8.02 -13.55 -0.15
C LEU A 176 -9.15 -12.66 -0.65
N ARG A 177 -9.55 -11.66 0.11
CA ARG A 177 -10.59 -10.71 -0.29
C ARG A 177 -10.12 -9.78 -1.41
N PHE A 178 -8.92 -9.20 -1.29
CA PHE A 178 -8.36 -8.26 -2.26
C PHE A 178 -8.02 -8.94 -3.59
N MET A 179 -7.40 -10.11 -3.54
CA MET A 179 -6.90 -10.79 -4.74
C MET A 179 -8.00 -11.49 -5.55
N LEU A 180 -9.11 -11.86 -4.90
CA LEU A 180 -10.25 -12.47 -5.59
C LEU A 180 -11.06 -11.45 -6.39
N THR A 181 -10.96 -10.15 -6.05
CA THR A 181 -11.73 -9.09 -6.71
C THR A 181 -10.98 -8.36 -7.81
N ASP A 182 -9.65 -8.20 -7.69
CA ASP A 182 -8.90 -7.22 -8.49
C ASP A 182 -7.81 -7.80 -9.40
N PHE A 183 -7.43 -9.07 -9.23
CA PHE A 183 -6.33 -9.65 -10.00
C PHE A 183 -6.70 -10.96 -10.71
N ASP A 184 -6.67 -10.95 -12.03
CA ASP A 184 -6.85 -12.12 -12.91
C ASP A 184 -5.93 -13.32 -12.57
N PHE A 185 -4.91 -13.11 -11.75
CA PHE A 185 -3.93 -14.14 -11.42
C PHE A 185 -4.56 -15.32 -10.65
N TYR A 186 -5.62 -15.06 -9.86
CA TYR A 186 -6.35 -16.04 -9.05
C TYR A 186 -7.74 -16.36 -9.58
N SER A 187 -8.06 -15.95 -10.81
CA SER A 187 -9.35 -16.18 -11.43
C SER A 187 -9.70 -17.68 -11.62
N SER A 188 -8.69 -18.58 -11.47
CA SER A 188 -8.94 -20.02 -11.47
C SER A 188 -9.23 -20.53 -10.05
N GLU A 189 -10.22 -21.43 -9.91
CA GLU A 189 -10.54 -22.11 -8.65
C GLU A 189 -9.29 -22.73 -8.00
N ARG A 190 -8.41 -23.28 -8.80
CA ARG A 190 -7.16 -23.87 -8.34
C ARG A 190 -6.20 -22.81 -7.75
N GLY A 191 -6.09 -21.65 -8.37
CA GLY A 191 -5.27 -20.54 -7.85
C GLY A 191 -5.79 -20.08 -6.48
N ARG A 192 -7.11 -19.97 -6.35
CA ARG A 192 -7.78 -19.66 -5.09
C ARG A 192 -7.48 -20.70 -4.02
N LEU A 193 -7.68 -21.99 -4.30
CA LEU A 193 -7.39 -23.07 -3.35
C LEU A 193 -5.92 -23.10 -2.92
N GLN A 194 -4.99 -22.77 -3.81
CA GLN A 194 -3.57 -22.67 -3.46
C GLN A 194 -3.31 -21.49 -2.54
N ALA A 195 -3.91 -20.31 -2.80
CA ALA A 195 -3.80 -19.15 -1.95
C ALA A 195 -4.36 -19.42 -0.55
N GLU A 196 -5.53 -20.03 -0.46
CA GLU A 196 -6.16 -20.47 0.80
C GLU A 196 -5.27 -21.45 1.58
N ALA A 197 -4.67 -22.42 0.90
CA ALA A 197 -3.77 -23.39 1.53
C ALA A 197 -2.48 -22.73 2.06
N ILE A 198 -1.91 -21.77 1.33
CA ILE A 198 -0.71 -21.02 1.78
C ILE A 198 -1.09 -20.11 2.97
N GLU A 199 -2.22 -19.39 2.90
CA GLU A 199 -2.67 -18.53 4.00
C GLU A 199 -2.90 -19.38 5.25
N ARG A 200 -3.68 -20.47 5.15
CA ARG A 200 -3.92 -21.39 6.26
C ARG A 200 -2.61 -21.87 6.89
N LYS A 201 -1.66 -22.34 6.06
CA LYS A 201 -0.39 -22.83 6.55
C LYS A 201 0.44 -21.73 7.22
N THR A 202 0.39 -20.52 6.69
CA THR A 202 1.04 -19.35 7.30
C THR A 202 0.46 -19.05 8.69
N ILE A 203 -0.88 -19.02 8.78
CA ILE A 203 -1.58 -18.75 10.04
C ILE A 203 -1.26 -19.83 11.09
N GLU A 204 -1.33 -21.11 10.71
CA GLU A 204 -1.04 -22.24 11.61
C GLU A 204 0.35 -22.16 12.24
N ILE A 205 1.37 -21.90 11.41
CA ILE A 205 2.78 -22.00 11.83
C ILE A 205 3.32 -20.70 12.45
N SER A 206 2.66 -19.56 12.21
CA SER A 206 3.08 -18.27 12.77
C SER A 206 2.83 -18.20 14.28
N ASP A 207 3.77 -17.62 15.00
CA ASP A 207 3.62 -17.30 16.41
C ASP A 207 2.82 -16.01 16.61
N LEU A 208 2.90 -15.08 15.65
CA LEU A 208 2.15 -13.83 15.60
C LEU A 208 1.77 -13.49 14.16
N VAL A 209 0.53 -13.03 13.98
CA VAL A 209 -0.01 -12.55 12.71
C VAL A 209 -0.39 -11.08 12.86
N LEU A 210 0.12 -10.25 11.97
CA LEU A 210 -0.15 -8.81 11.93
C LEU A 210 -1.04 -8.49 10.73
N ALA A 211 -1.96 -7.56 10.92
CA ALA A 211 -2.69 -6.88 9.85
C ALA A 211 -2.60 -5.36 10.03
N VAL A 212 -2.93 -4.61 8.98
CA VAL A 212 -2.78 -3.13 8.96
C VAL A 212 -4.05 -2.40 9.33
N THR A 213 -5.21 -3.07 9.29
CA THR A 213 -6.50 -2.52 9.69
C THR A 213 -7.27 -3.52 10.55
N GLU A 214 -8.21 -3.00 11.36
CA GLU A 214 -9.07 -3.83 12.17
C GLU A 214 -9.99 -4.70 11.30
N SER A 215 -10.50 -4.14 10.20
CA SER A 215 -11.32 -4.88 9.23
C SER A 215 -10.56 -6.05 8.62
N SER A 216 -9.30 -5.83 8.19
CA SER A 216 -8.47 -6.91 7.64
C SER A 216 -8.13 -7.97 8.69
N LEU A 217 -7.83 -7.55 9.92
CA LEU A 217 -7.54 -8.47 11.02
C LEU A 217 -8.74 -9.34 11.36
N SER A 218 -9.91 -8.71 11.50
CA SER A 218 -11.18 -9.38 11.79
C SER A 218 -11.55 -10.37 10.68
N GLU A 219 -11.39 -9.98 9.43
CA GLU A 219 -11.68 -10.83 8.27
C GLU A 219 -10.77 -12.07 8.25
N ILE A 220 -9.46 -11.90 8.40
CA ILE A 220 -8.51 -13.03 8.45
C ILE A 220 -8.86 -13.92 9.66
N ARG A 221 -9.05 -13.34 10.84
CA ARG A 221 -9.35 -14.05 12.07
C ARG A 221 -10.65 -14.88 11.97
N SER A 222 -11.68 -14.36 11.31
CA SER A 222 -12.96 -15.04 11.13
C SER A 222 -12.83 -16.36 10.36
N ARG A 223 -11.84 -16.50 9.50
CA ARG A 223 -11.54 -17.73 8.75
C ARG A 223 -10.82 -18.79 9.58
N TYR A 224 -10.22 -18.40 10.73
CA TYR A 224 -9.42 -19.28 11.58
C TYR A 224 -9.83 -19.15 13.07
N PRO A 225 -11.08 -19.42 13.42
CA PRO A 225 -11.60 -19.22 14.77
C PRO A 225 -10.94 -20.14 15.81
N GLU A 226 -10.28 -21.20 15.38
CA GLU A 226 -9.55 -22.14 16.24
C GLU A 226 -8.21 -21.58 16.73
N GLN A 227 -7.72 -20.49 16.15
CA GLN A 227 -6.43 -19.90 16.54
C GLN A 227 -6.60 -18.99 17.78
N PRO A 228 -5.64 -19.02 18.73
CA PRO A 228 -5.77 -18.26 19.97
C PRO A 228 -5.68 -16.76 19.75
N ASP A 229 -6.38 -15.97 20.60
CA ASP A 229 -6.43 -14.51 20.54
C ASP A 229 -5.06 -13.83 20.58
N ARG A 230 -4.13 -14.41 21.34
CA ARG A 230 -2.76 -13.89 21.45
C ARG A 230 -1.97 -13.89 20.13
N LYS A 231 -2.43 -14.65 19.13
CA LYS A 231 -1.78 -14.75 17.81
C LYS A 231 -2.03 -13.53 16.94
N TRP A 232 -3.00 -12.70 17.25
CA TRP A 232 -3.49 -11.66 16.36
C TRP A 232 -3.16 -10.27 16.89
N ALA A 233 -2.58 -9.42 16.06
CA ALA A 233 -2.36 -8.02 16.41
C ALA A 233 -2.51 -7.10 15.18
N MET A 234 -2.90 -5.86 15.44
CA MET A 234 -2.96 -4.84 14.42
C MET A 234 -1.80 -3.87 14.60
N VAL A 235 -1.08 -3.59 13.50
CA VAL A 235 -0.10 -2.50 13.44
C VAL A 235 -0.35 -1.74 12.13
N PRO A 236 -0.95 -0.54 12.17
CA PRO A 236 -1.35 0.18 10.99
C PRO A 236 -0.17 0.68 10.16
N ASN A 237 -0.47 1.18 8.95
CA ASN A 237 0.44 2.03 8.19
C ASN A 237 0.49 3.43 8.80
N GLY A 238 1.44 4.25 8.35
CA GLY A 238 1.58 5.60 8.86
C GLY A 238 2.58 6.41 8.04
N TYR A 239 3.02 7.53 8.60
CA TYR A 239 3.95 8.47 7.97
C TYR A 239 5.24 8.65 8.77
N ASP A 240 6.31 9.10 8.10
CA ASP A 240 7.58 9.43 8.77
C ASP A 240 7.62 10.94 9.06
N PRO A 241 7.58 11.35 10.36
CA PRO A 241 7.62 12.77 10.74
C PRO A 241 8.94 13.45 10.35
N GLY A 242 10.02 12.69 10.11
CA GLY A 242 11.28 13.22 9.59
C GLY A 242 11.21 13.63 8.12
N SER A 243 10.23 13.11 7.38
CA SER A 243 10.05 13.40 5.95
C SER A 243 8.85 14.32 5.67
N ILE A 244 7.92 14.43 6.61
CA ILE A 244 6.66 15.17 6.44
C ILE A 244 6.42 16.01 7.68
N ALA A 245 6.22 17.29 7.48
CA ALA A 245 5.76 18.21 8.52
C ALA A 245 4.44 18.87 8.07
N ALA A 246 3.60 19.23 9.05
CA ALA A 246 2.41 20.01 8.78
C ALA A 246 2.79 21.31 8.06
N ALA A 247 2.16 21.55 6.91
CA ALA A 247 2.38 22.74 6.14
C ALA A 247 1.30 23.79 6.47
N PRO A 248 1.62 25.09 6.50
CA PRO A 248 0.60 26.13 6.65
C PRO A 248 -0.42 26.03 5.50
N PRO A 249 -1.68 26.41 5.72
CA PRO A 249 -2.67 26.47 4.63
C PRO A 249 -2.10 27.28 3.46
N PRO A 250 -2.35 26.87 2.19
CA PRO A 250 -1.93 27.67 1.05
C PRO A 250 -2.61 29.05 1.12
N PRO A 251 -1.90 30.11 0.74
CA PRO A 251 -2.51 31.45 0.72
C PRO A 251 -3.67 31.47 -0.27
N ARG A 252 -4.72 32.24 0.08
CA ARG A 252 -5.85 32.43 -0.84
C ARG A 252 -5.34 32.99 -2.17
N ARG A 253 -5.72 32.30 -3.24
CA ARG A 253 -5.31 32.72 -4.59
C ARG A 253 -6.11 33.94 -5.04
N PRO A 254 -5.48 34.94 -5.67
CA PRO A 254 -6.16 36.13 -6.17
C PRO A 254 -7.27 35.80 -7.19
N ASP A 255 -7.11 34.71 -7.94
CA ASP A 255 -8.07 34.25 -8.94
C ASP A 255 -9.21 33.38 -8.35
N GLY A 256 -9.23 33.17 -7.03
CA GLY A 256 -10.27 32.43 -6.32
C GLY A 256 -10.31 30.94 -6.63
N ARG A 257 -9.33 30.37 -7.34
CA ARG A 257 -9.32 28.95 -7.70
C ARG A 257 -9.17 28.04 -6.49
N MET A 258 -9.85 26.89 -6.58
CA MET A 258 -9.68 25.74 -5.70
C MET A 258 -8.77 24.71 -6.36
N ILE A 259 -7.70 24.30 -5.69
CA ILE A 259 -6.82 23.26 -6.17
C ILE A 259 -7.04 21.97 -5.36
N VAL A 260 -7.41 20.92 -6.07
CA VAL A 260 -7.57 19.57 -5.50
C VAL A 260 -6.43 18.68 -6.00
N GLY A 261 -5.60 18.16 -5.10
CA GLY A 261 -4.45 17.31 -5.42
C GLY A 261 -4.71 15.83 -5.19
N HIS A 262 -4.29 14.99 -6.11
CA HIS A 262 -4.21 13.54 -5.91
C HIS A 262 -2.75 13.12 -6.01
N MET A 263 -2.20 12.48 -4.97
CA MET A 263 -0.83 11.96 -4.96
C MET A 263 -0.83 10.43 -5.09
N GLY A 264 0.06 9.90 -5.93
CA GLY A 264 0.26 8.47 -6.15
C GLY A 264 -0.30 7.97 -7.48
N THR A 265 -0.39 6.65 -7.64
CA THR A 265 -0.89 6.04 -8.87
C THR A 265 -2.42 6.04 -8.90
N ALA A 266 -3.01 6.50 -10.01
CA ALA A 266 -4.42 6.28 -10.31
C ALA A 266 -4.57 4.94 -11.05
N TYR A 267 -5.44 4.06 -10.55
CA TYR A 267 -5.72 2.74 -11.11
C TYR A 267 -7.14 2.30 -10.72
N SER A 268 -7.64 1.19 -11.24
CA SER A 268 -9.06 0.78 -11.18
C SER A 268 -9.72 0.90 -9.80
N THR A 269 -9.07 0.39 -8.73
CA THR A 269 -9.61 0.45 -7.35
C THR A 269 -9.39 1.79 -6.65
N ALA A 270 -8.63 2.69 -7.29
CA ALA A 270 -8.39 4.07 -6.86
C ALA A 270 -8.59 5.03 -8.04
N SER A 271 -9.60 4.76 -8.86
CA SER A 271 -9.94 5.56 -10.04
C SER A 271 -10.54 6.90 -9.65
N PRO A 272 -10.05 8.02 -10.17
CA PRO A 272 -10.66 9.32 -9.95
C PRO A 272 -11.87 9.61 -10.85
N ARG A 273 -12.36 8.63 -11.61
CA ARG A 273 -13.44 8.79 -12.59
C ARG A 273 -14.66 9.48 -11.99
N PHE A 274 -15.20 8.94 -10.89
CA PHE A 274 -16.41 9.49 -10.26
C PHE A 274 -16.23 10.92 -9.76
N TYR A 275 -15.04 11.24 -9.27
CA TYR A 275 -14.68 12.61 -8.89
C TYR A 275 -14.69 13.54 -10.10
N LEU A 276 -13.98 13.17 -11.18
CA LEU A 276 -13.89 13.98 -12.41
C LEU A 276 -15.26 14.16 -13.05
N ASP A 277 -16.08 13.10 -13.11
CA ASP A 277 -17.41 13.16 -13.64
C ASP A 277 -18.34 14.08 -12.80
N ALA A 278 -18.16 14.12 -11.47
CA ALA A 278 -18.89 15.02 -10.60
C ALA A 278 -18.45 16.48 -10.80
N VAL A 279 -17.13 16.74 -10.91
CA VAL A 279 -16.63 18.09 -11.21
C VAL A 279 -17.21 18.61 -12.53
N ASP A 280 -17.26 17.77 -13.57
CA ASP A 280 -17.79 18.17 -14.89
C ASP A 280 -19.28 18.50 -14.87
N ARG A 281 -20.05 17.99 -13.89
CA ARG A 281 -21.49 18.31 -13.72
C ARG A 281 -21.76 19.58 -12.90
N LEU A 282 -20.75 20.15 -12.23
CA LEU A 282 -20.90 21.38 -11.47
C LEU A 282 -21.27 22.59 -12.36
N PRO A 283 -21.88 23.63 -11.81
CA PRO A 283 -22.11 24.90 -12.51
C PRO A 283 -20.83 25.42 -13.18
N SER A 284 -20.92 25.96 -14.36
CA SER A 284 -19.78 26.33 -15.21
C SER A 284 -18.83 27.32 -14.56
N ASP A 285 -19.32 28.22 -13.77
CA ASP A 285 -18.57 29.23 -13.01
C ASP A 285 -17.74 28.59 -11.87
N ILE A 286 -18.29 27.59 -11.18
CA ILE A 286 -17.59 26.84 -10.16
C ILE A 286 -16.56 25.88 -10.81
N ARG A 287 -17.02 25.10 -11.79
CA ARG A 287 -16.20 24.11 -12.48
C ARG A 287 -14.95 24.70 -13.11
N ALA A 288 -15.06 25.86 -13.75
CA ALA A 288 -13.93 26.55 -14.39
C ALA A 288 -12.85 26.98 -13.39
N ASN A 289 -13.21 27.11 -12.12
CA ASN A 289 -12.32 27.52 -11.04
C ASN A 289 -11.83 26.36 -10.16
N ILE A 290 -12.11 25.10 -10.51
CA ILE A 290 -11.56 23.92 -9.85
C ILE A 290 -10.43 23.35 -10.72
N GLU A 291 -9.19 23.43 -10.24
CA GLU A 291 -8.03 22.78 -10.88
C GLU A 291 -7.72 21.48 -10.15
N THR A 292 -7.68 20.36 -10.88
CA THR A 292 -7.27 19.07 -10.32
C THR A 292 -5.83 18.73 -10.74
N ARG A 293 -4.98 18.42 -9.76
CA ARG A 293 -3.58 18.03 -9.98
C ARG A 293 -3.35 16.56 -9.66
N PHE A 294 -2.89 15.80 -10.64
CA PHE A 294 -2.47 14.41 -10.45
C PHE A 294 -0.96 14.33 -10.36
N ILE A 295 -0.45 14.05 -9.15
CA ILE A 295 0.97 13.98 -8.80
C ILE A 295 1.33 12.51 -8.70
N GLY A 296 1.68 11.88 -9.82
CA GLY A 296 1.97 10.46 -9.86
C GLY A 296 1.69 9.82 -11.21
N ARG A 297 1.69 8.51 -11.22
CA ARG A 297 1.46 7.71 -12.43
C ARG A 297 -0.03 7.52 -12.69
N ILE A 298 -0.38 7.43 -13.95
CA ILE A 298 -1.70 7.01 -14.41
C ILE A 298 -1.55 5.60 -15.02
N ALA A 299 -2.33 4.65 -14.54
CA ALA A 299 -2.39 3.32 -15.15
C ALA A 299 -2.95 3.43 -16.58
N GLU A 300 -2.47 2.58 -17.50
CA GLU A 300 -2.90 2.62 -18.90
C GLU A 300 -4.42 2.45 -19.06
N THR A 301 -5.05 1.70 -18.16
CA THR A 301 -6.50 1.50 -18.10
C THR A 301 -7.30 2.75 -17.71
N GLU A 302 -6.62 3.75 -17.11
CA GLU A 302 -7.24 4.98 -16.61
C GLU A 302 -6.94 6.21 -17.46
N THR A 303 -6.10 6.09 -18.51
CA THR A 303 -5.70 7.26 -19.33
C THR A 303 -6.88 7.94 -19.99
N SER A 304 -7.85 7.19 -20.50
CA SER A 304 -9.02 7.74 -21.21
C SER A 304 -9.99 8.53 -20.32
N ILE A 305 -9.91 8.41 -18.99
CA ILE A 305 -10.80 9.18 -18.12
C ILE A 305 -10.43 10.67 -18.05
N PHE A 306 -9.25 11.02 -18.53
CA PHE A 306 -8.77 12.41 -18.59
C PHE A 306 -9.09 13.11 -19.91
N ASP A 307 -9.57 12.37 -20.92
CA ASP A 307 -9.92 12.92 -22.21
C ASP A 307 -11.19 13.77 -22.11
N HIS A 308 -11.20 14.93 -22.80
CA HIS A 308 -12.37 15.81 -22.94
C HIS A 308 -12.99 16.33 -21.63
N ARG A 309 -12.18 16.51 -20.58
CA ARG A 309 -12.67 17.11 -19.33
C ARG A 309 -13.02 18.58 -19.51
N LEU A 310 -14.08 18.99 -18.81
CA LEU A 310 -14.59 20.36 -18.84
C LEU A 310 -13.90 21.25 -17.79
N SER A 311 -13.31 20.64 -16.77
CA SER A 311 -12.55 21.32 -15.71
C SER A 311 -11.03 21.27 -16.00
N PRO A 312 -10.24 22.23 -15.48
CA PRO A 312 -8.79 22.19 -15.57
C PRO A 312 -8.19 20.97 -14.88
N VAL A 313 -7.46 20.14 -15.63
CA VAL A 313 -6.73 18.96 -15.12
C VAL A 313 -5.25 19.07 -15.48
N ARG A 314 -4.37 18.88 -14.49
CA ARG A 314 -2.93 18.83 -14.69
C ARG A 314 -2.37 17.47 -14.30
N LEU A 315 -1.75 16.78 -15.25
CA LEU A 315 -1.04 15.52 -15.04
C LEU A 315 0.46 15.84 -14.85
N LEU A 316 0.95 15.77 -13.61
CA LEU A 316 2.33 16.13 -13.25
C LEU A 316 3.31 14.95 -13.37
N GLY A 317 2.80 13.75 -13.68
CA GLY A 317 3.61 12.55 -13.78
C GLY A 317 4.24 12.10 -12.47
N PHE A 318 5.12 11.09 -12.54
CA PHE A 318 5.85 10.61 -11.38
C PHE A 318 6.78 11.69 -10.84
N GLN A 319 6.71 11.91 -9.53
CA GLN A 319 7.59 12.82 -8.79
C GLN A 319 8.30 12.05 -7.67
N PRO A 320 9.56 12.39 -7.32
CA PRO A 320 10.18 11.93 -6.08
C PRO A 320 9.33 12.30 -4.88
N GLN A 321 9.36 11.48 -3.81
CA GLN A 321 8.45 11.63 -2.66
C GLN A 321 8.46 13.06 -2.07
N LYS A 322 9.66 13.64 -1.86
CA LYS A 322 9.80 14.99 -1.31
C LYS A 322 9.10 16.06 -2.18
N GLU A 323 9.23 15.94 -3.49
CA GLU A 323 8.60 16.88 -4.43
C GLU A 323 7.09 16.63 -4.53
N ALA A 324 6.65 15.36 -4.51
CA ALA A 324 5.23 15.02 -4.49
C ALA A 324 4.53 15.61 -3.25
N LEU A 325 5.16 15.51 -2.08
CA LEU A 325 4.66 16.09 -0.83
C LEU A 325 4.63 17.62 -0.89
N ARG A 326 5.66 18.26 -1.45
CA ARG A 326 5.69 19.72 -1.65
C ARG A 326 4.53 20.18 -2.54
N LEU A 327 4.32 19.52 -3.67
CA LEU A 327 3.21 19.82 -4.59
C LEU A 327 1.84 19.57 -3.95
N ALA A 328 1.71 18.50 -3.15
CA ALA A 328 0.48 18.20 -2.41
C ALA A 328 0.20 19.27 -1.35
N ALA A 329 1.23 19.80 -0.68
CA ALA A 329 1.09 20.87 0.29
C ALA A 329 0.59 22.20 -0.31
N GLU A 330 0.72 22.40 -1.60
CA GLU A 330 0.20 23.59 -2.32
C GLU A 330 -1.29 23.48 -2.67
N CYS A 331 -1.91 22.31 -2.47
CA CYS A 331 -3.32 22.09 -2.76
C CYS A 331 -4.20 22.53 -1.58
N ASP A 332 -5.42 22.99 -1.86
CA ASP A 332 -6.39 23.34 -0.84
C ASP A 332 -7.00 22.09 -0.22
N TYR A 333 -7.22 21.06 -1.04
CA TYR A 333 -7.75 19.77 -0.66
C TYR A 333 -6.94 18.64 -1.28
N LEU A 334 -6.92 17.47 -0.62
CA LEU A 334 -6.31 16.27 -1.18
C LEU A 334 -7.38 15.21 -1.46
N LEU A 335 -7.40 14.70 -2.68
CA LEU A 335 -8.34 13.70 -3.15
C LEU A 335 -7.86 12.29 -2.81
N LEU A 336 -8.71 11.53 -2.14
CA LEU A 336 -8.55 10.10 -1.95
C LEU A 336 -9.71 9.36 -2.59
N THR A 337 -9.40 8.36 -3.42
CA THR A 337 -10.42 7.48 -4.03
C THR A 337 -10.12 6.03 -3.67
N MET A 338 -11.13 5.31 -3.17
CA MET A 338 -11.05 3.89 -2.81
C MET A 338 -12.40 3.22 -3.08
N THR A 339 -12.39 2.04 -3.69
CA THR A 339 -13.61 1.28 -3.97
C THR A 339 -13.92 0.23 -2.92
N ASN A 340 -13.00 -0.07 -2.00
CA ASN A 340 -13.21 -1.03 -0.93
C ASN A 340 -13.25 -0.36 0.45
N ASP A 341 -13.85 -1.04 1.43
CA ASP A 341 -14.14 -0.57 2.78
C ASP A 341 -13.09 -0.97 3.84
N PHE A 342 -12.13 -1.83 3.49
CA PHE A 342 -11.20 -2.48 4.43
C PHE A 342 -9.75 -1.99 4.33
N SER A 343 -9.38 -1.27 3.27
CA SER A 343 -8.01 -0.81 3.06
C SER A 343 -7.78 0.61 3.56
N LEU A 344 -6.58 0.85 4.11
CA LEU A 344 -6.06 2.19 4.40
C LEU A 344 -4.82 2.44 3.56
N PRO A 345 -4.92 3.23 2.49
CA PRO A 345 -3.78 3.54 1.65
C PRO A 345 -2.79 4.44 2.40
N GLY A 346 -1.49 4.14 2.27
CA GLY A 346 -0.44 4.87 2.99
C GLY A 346 -0.42 6.38 2.73
N LYS A 347 -0.83 6.82 1.54
CA LYS A 347 -0.94 8.24 1.19
C LYS A 347 -1.94 9.01 2.07
N LEU A 348 -2.94 8.35 2.64
CA LEU A 348 -3.88 9.00 3.55
C LEU A 348 -3.18 9.54 4.80
N PHE A 349 -2.25 8.78 5.36
CA PHE A 349 -1.46 9.22 6.51
C PHE A 349 -0.52 10.39 6.15
N GLU A 350 0.01 10.40 4.92
CA GLU A 350 0.80 11.52 4.42
C GLU A 350 -0.06 12.79 4.25
N TYR A 351 -1.30 12.66 3.76
CA TYR A 351 -2.25 13.76 3.64
C TYR A 351 -2.61 14.38 4.99
N LEU A 352 -2.92 13.52 5.97
CA LEU A 352 -3.20 13.94 7.33
C LEU A 352 -1.99 14.66 7.96
N ALA A 353 -0.78 14.11 7.77
CA ALA A 353 0.45 14.69 8.29
C ALA A 353 0.78 16.06 7.66
N LEU A 354 0.44 16.27 6.38
CA LEU A 354 0.57 17.58 5.72
C LEU A 354 -0.41 18.62 6.27
N GLY A 355 -1.42 18.21 7.03
CA GLY A 355 -2.46 19.11 7.51
C GLY A 355 -3.35 19.63 6.39
N ARG A 356 -3.62 18.82 5.38
CA ARG A 356 -4.55 19.16 4.29
C ARG A 356 -5.85 18.39 4.45
N PRO A 357 -7.01 19.09 4.36
CA PRO A 357 -8.28 18.41 4.43
C PRO A 357 -8.46 17.45 3.26
N VAL A 358 -8.91 16.24 3.57
CA VAL A 358 -9.08 15.15 2.60
C VAL A 358 -10.53 15.11 2.10
N LEU A 359 -10.70 15.11 0.78
CA LEU A 359 -11.94 14.75 0.11
C LEU A 359 -11.84 13.27 -0.27
N ALA A 360 -12.49 12.41 0.49
CA ALA A 360 -12.46 10.97 0.26
C ALA A 360 -13.71 10.47 -0.44
N LEU A 361 -13.53 9.77 -1.54
CA LEU A 361 -14.54 8.99 -2.22
C LEU A 361 -14.31 7.52 -1.87
N SER A 362 -15.01 7.02 -0.85
CA SER A 362 -14.80 5.69 -0.29
C SER A 362 -16.12 5.19 0.33
N PRO A 363 -16.32 3.87 0.48
CA PRO A 363 -17.51 3.35 1.14
C PRO A 363 -17.71 3.92 2.55
N SER A 364 -18.95 4.30 2.86
CA SER A 364 -19.33 4.80 4.19
C SER A 364 -19.13 3.71 5.25
N GLY A 365 -18.66 4.10 6.44
CA GLY A 365 -18.36 3.19 7.55
C GLY A 365 -17.12 2.31 7.32
N GLY A 366 -16.40 2.50 6.19
CA GLY A 366 -15.14 1.82 5.91
C GLY A 366 -13.96 2.38 6.72
N GLU A 367 -12.78 1.78 6.55
CA GLU A 367 -11.58 2.18 7.29
C GLU A 367 -11.16 3.63 7.02
N VAL A 368 -11.32 4.11 5.77
CA VAL A 368 -11.02 5.50 5.40
C VAL A 368 -11.96 6.46 6.13
N ASP A 369 -13.26 6.17 6.13
CA ASP A 369 -14.28 7.00 6.77
C ASP A 369 -14.05 7.08 8.29
N ARG A 370 -13.81 5.93 8.94
CA ARG A 370 -13.50 5.88 10.38
C ARG A 370 -12.24 6.67 10.73
N LEU A 371 -11.18 6.56 9.94
CA LEU A 371 -9.94 7.29 10.20
C LEU A 371 -10.12 8.81 10.03
N LEU A 372 -10.83 9.24 8.99
CA LEU A 372 -11.11 10.66 8.77
C LEU A 372 -12.01 11.24 9.88
N ALA A 373 -12.99 10.48 10.34
CA ALA A 373 -13.84 10.89 11.47
C ALA A 373 -13.03 11.01 12.78
N ALA A 374 -12.18 10.02 13.09
CA ALA A 374 -11.35 10.02 14.28
C ALA A 374 -10.34 11.18 14.29
N THR A 375 -9.73 11.46 13.15
CA THR A 375 -8.71 12.50 13.00
C THR A 375 -9.29 13.89 12.71
N ARG A 376 -10.59 14.01 12.46
CA ARG A 376 -11.21 15.23 11.87
C ARG A 376 -10.46 15.71 10.62
N GLY A 377 -9.88 14.75 9.87
CA GLY A 377 -8.92 14.99 8.79
C GLY A 377 -9.54 15.28 7.42
N GLY A 378 -10.88 15.28 7.32
CA GLY A 378 -11.57 15.52 6.04
C GLY A 378 -12.99 14.97 6.01
N TRP A 379 -13.51 14.79 4.81
CA TRP A 379 -14.88 14.31 4.57
C TRP A 379 -14.84 13.09 3.66
N CYS A 380 -15.72 12.14 3.95
CA CYS A 380 -15.91 10.93 3.18
C CYS A 380 -17.30 10.85 2.58
N THR A 381 -17.42 10.36 1.35
CA THR A 381 -18.70 10.06 0.69
C THR A 381 -18.55 8.81 -0.17
N PRO A 382 -19.63 8.03 -0.39
CA PRO A 382 -19.57 6.90 -1.32
C PRO A 382 -19.07 7.33 -2.70
N HIS A 383 -18.16 6.57 -3.28
CA HIS A 383 -17.51 6.89 -4.54
C HIS A 383 -18.48 6.85 -5.74
N ASP A 384 -19.53 6.05 -5.66
CA ASP A 384 -20.52 5.78 -6.69
C ASP A 384 -21.83 6.60 -6.55
N ASP A 385 -21.97 7.38 -5.48
CA ASP A 385 -23.07 8.36 -5.32
C ASP A 385 -22.67 9.71 -5.91
N GLY A 386 -22.93 9.90 -7.20
CA GLY A 386 -22.56 11.13 -7.91
C GLY A 386 -23.15 12.40 -7.29
N ALA A 387 -24.37 12.36 -6.77
CA ALA A 387 -24.99 13.51 -6.11
C ALA A 387 -24.34 13.84 -4.77
N ALA A 388 -23.91 12.83 -4.01
CA ALA A 388 -23.17 13.04 -2.77
C ALA A 388 -21.77 13.62 -3.06
N VAL A 389 -21.11 13.16 -4.12
CA VAL A 389 -19.81 13.70 -4.55
C VAL A 389 -19.93 15.17 -4.97
N GLU A 390 -20.97 15.52 -5.74
CA GLU A 390 -21.25 16.92 -6.11
C GLU A 390 -21.49 17.80 -4.88
N ARG A 391 -22.31 17.35 -3.92
CA ARG A 391 -22.52 18.07 -2.65
C ARG A 391 -21.22 18.25 -1.86
N LEU A 392 -20.37 17.23 -1.81
CA LEU A 392 -19.06 17.31 -1.17
C LEU A 392 -18.20 18.42 -1.80
N LEU A 393 -18.16 18.47 -3.13
CA LEU A 393 -17.39 19.46 -3.88
C LEU A 393 -17.94 20.88 -3.72
N LEU A 394 -19.28 21.07 -3.77
CA LEU A 394 -19.91 22.35 -3.54
C LEU A 394 -19.65 22.87 -2.12
N ASN A 395 -19.70 21.99 -1.11
CA ASN A 395 -19.38 22.34 0.27
C ASN A 395 -17.90 22.72 0.43
N ALA A 396 -16.98 22.00 -0.24
CA ALA A 396 -15.56 22.31 -0.23
C ALA A 396 -15.30 23.68 -0.91
N TRP A 397 -15.94 23.93 -2.03
CA TRP A 397 -15.87 25.21 -2.74
C TRP A 397 -16.38 26.38 -1.87
N ALA A 398 -17.57 26.27 -1.30
CA ALA A 398 -18.17 27.30 -0.45
C ALA A 398 -17.26 27.63 0.74
N ARG A 399 -16.74 26.62 1.45
CA ARG A 399 -15.79 26.80 2.57
C ARG A 399 -14.54 27.59 2.17
N LEU A 400 -14.02 27.36 0.96
CA LEU A 400 -12.85 28.10 0.48
C LEU A 400 -13.18 29.56 0.17
N GLN A 401 -14.40 29.86 -0.30
CA GLN A 401 -14.83 31.22 -0.62
C GLN A 401 -15.11 32.06 0.64
N ASP A 402 -15.62 31.45 1.70
CA ASP A 402 -15.90 32.13 2.98
C ASP A 402 -14.61 32.51 3.75
N GLY A 403 -13.45 32.16 3.22
CA GLY A 403 -12.13 32.35 3.85
C GLY A 403 -11.52 31.02 4.26
N PRO A 404 -10.30 30.99 4.81
CA PRO A 404 -9.71 29.77 5.30
C PRO A 404 -10.60 29.25 6.43
N ALA A 405 -11.49 28.31 6.09
CA ALA A 405 -12.21 27.59 7.12
C ALA A 405 -11.18 27.00 8.07
N PRO A 406 -11.33 27.14 9.38
CA PRO A 406 -10.41 26.56 10.33
C PRO A 406 -10.47 25.05 10.13
N PHE A 407 -9.49 24.52 9.41
CA PHE A 407 -9.23 23.09 9.37
C PHE A 407 -8.47 22.80 10.65
N ASP A 408 -9.18 22.18 11.60
CA ASP A 408 -8.67 21.84 12.93
C ASP A 408 -8.72 20.31 13.11
N PRO A 409 -7.73 19.60 12.54
CA PRO A 409 -7.65 18.15 12.71
C PRO A 409 -7.19 17.80 14.12
N ASP A 410 -7.51 16.58 14.54
CA ASP A 410 -7.00 16.05 15.79
C ASP A 410 -5.54 15.59 15.60
N TRP A 411 -4.62 16.51 15.91
CA TRP A 411 -3.18 16.25 15.78
C TRP A 411 -2.68 15.17 16.74
N GLU A 412 -3.32 14.97 17.89
CA GLU A 412 -2.95 13.91 18.80
C GLU A 412 -3.26 12.54 18.20
N GLU A 413 -4.46 12.40 17.63
CA GLU A 413 -4.84 11.19 16.94
C GLU A 413 -3.97 10.95 15.68
N ILE A 414 -3.69 12.00 14.88
CA ILE A 414 -2.81 11.88 13.70
C ILE A 414 -1.40 11.40 14.08
N ARG A 415 -0.82 11.94 15.17
CA ARG A 415 0.53 11.55 15.62
C ARG A 415 0.62 10.10 16.07
N ARG A 416 -0.48 9.42 16.40
CA ARG A 416 -0.47 7.98 16.69
C ARG A 416 0.05 7.15 15.53
N TYR A 417 -0.06 7.67 14.30
CA TYR A 417 0.40 7.03 13.06
C TYR A 417 1.81 7.45 12.63
N GLU A 418 2.55 8.16 13.49
CA GLU A 418 3.97 8.39 13.29
C GLU A 418 4.76 7.08 13.32
N ARG A 419 5.64 6.87 12.35
CA ARG A 419 6.43 5.64 12.19
C ARG A 419 7.26 5.27 13.45
N PRO A 420 7.88 6.22 14.19
CA PRO A 420 8.51 5.89 15.47
C PRO A 420 7.52 5.30 16.49
N ARG A 421 6.32 5.84 16.57
CA ARG A 421 5.27 5.34 17.47
C ARG A 421 4.75 3.97 17.04
N LEU A 422 4.63 3.74 15.75
CA LEU A 422 4.24 2.44 15.18
C LEU A 422 5.32 1.36 15.41
N ALA A 423 6.61 1.73 15.32
CA ALA A 423 7.69 0.83 15.70
C ALA A 423 7.62 0.47 17.20
N GLY A 424 7.33 1.45 18.06
CA GLY A 424 7.05 1.21 19.48
C GLY A 424 5.82 0.33 19.72
N TRP A 425 4.77 0.50 18.90
CA TRP A 425 3.59 -0.36 18.96
C TRP A 425 3.96 -1.81 18.55
N LEU A 426 4.61 -2.01 17.41
CA LEU A 426 5.10 -3.32 17.00
C LEU A 426 5.98 -3.95 18.10
N HIS A 427 6.91 -3.20 18.68
CA HIS A 427 7.76 -3.70 19.74
C HIS A 427 6.93 -4.19 20.95
N ARG A 428 5.92 -3.43 21.40
CA ARG A 428 5.03 -3.86 22.48
C ARG A 428 4.29 -5.15 22.16
N GLU A 429 3.76 -5.28 20.93
CA GLU A 429 3.07 -6.51 20.48
C GLU A 429 4.03 -7.71 20.47
N LEU A 430 5.26 -7.52 19.97
CA LEU A 430 6.29 -8.56 19.98
C LEU A 430 6.61 -9.01 21.42
N VAL A 431 6.77 -8.08 22.35
CA VAL A 431 7.06 -8.39 23.76
C VAL A 431 5.86 -9.08 24.42
N ALA A 432 4.67 -8.55 24.27
CA ALA A 432 3.48 -9.05 24.96
C ALA A 432 3.05 -10.44 24.47
N ARG A 433 3.24 -10.74 23.18
CA ARG A 433 2.70 -11.96 22.55
C ARG A 433 3.74 -13.05 22.30
N LEU A 434 5.01 -12.68 22.21
CA LEU A 434 6.13 -13.61 22.01
C LEU A 434 7.03 -13.74 23.25
N GLY A 435 6.84 -12.88 24.25
CA GLY A 435 7.62 -12.80 25.49
C GLY A 435 7.27 -13.82 26.56
#